data_51cd370755cc85fa9e2d6f7e1b23d96b
#
_entry.id   51cd370755cc85fa9e2d6f7e1b23d96b
#
_cell.length_a   1.000
_cell.length_b   1.000
_cell.length_c   1.000
_cell.angle_alpha   90.00
_cell.angle_beta   90.00
_cell.angle_gamma   90.00
#
_symmetry.space_group_name_H-M   'P 1'
#
loop_
_entity.id
_entity.type
_entity.pdbx_description
1 polymer ?
#
loop_
_entity_poly.entity_id
_entity_poly.type
_entity_poly.pdbx_seq_one_letter_code
_entity_poly.pdbx_strand_id
1 'polypeptide(L)'
;MNIENAQVQMRKGILEFCILHIISRGEVYASDMLDELTSARIMVVEGTLYPLLTRLKNSGWLDYKWVESSSGPPRKYYVLTDEGKIFLEAMQATWFELADSVQTIIHRSEELSRGGTSKS
;
A
#
# COMPACT_ATOMS: atom_id res chain seq x y z
N MET A 1 -20.24 14.02 -9.95
CA MET A 1 -19.22 13.51 -9.10
C MET A 1 -18.51 12.37 -9.74
N ASN A 2 -17.22 12.31 -9.64
CA ASN A 2 -16.44 11.27 -10.30
C ASN A 2 -16.04 10.23 -9.25
N ILE A 3 -16.67 9.07 -9.32
CA ILE A 3 -16.40 8.00 -8.35
C ILE A 3 -14.95 7.51 -8.47
N GLU A 4 -14.39 7.52 -9.65
CA GLU A 4 -13.02 7.08 -9.85
C GLU A 4 -12.02 7.95 -9.11
N ASN A 5 -12.23 9.26 -9.13
CA ASN A 5 -11.37 10.18 -8.39
C ASN A 5 -11.49 9.96 -6.89
N ALA A 6 -12.72 9.71 -6.42
CA ALA A 6 -12.94 9.44 -5.01
C ALA A 6 -12.23 8.16 -4.57
N GLN A 7 -12.25 7.14 -5.42
CA GLN A 7 -11.57 5.88 -5.13
C GLN A 7 -10.06 6.07 -5.09
N VAL A 8 -9.52 6.88 -6.00
CA VAL A 8 -8.09 7.18 -6.01
C VAL A 8 -7.70 7.88 -4.71
N GLN A 9 -8.50 8.87 -4.30
CA GLN A 9 -8.21 9.58 -3.06
C GLN A 9 -8.27 8.66 -1.85
N MET A 10 -9.24 7.75 -1.84
CA MET A 10 -9.38 6.81 -0.73
C MET A 10 -8.17 5.87 -0.62
N ARG A 11 -7.60 5.48 -1.77
CA ARG A 11 -6.46 4.57 -1.77
C ARG A 11 -5.12 5.26 -1.54
N LYS A 12 -5.13 6.60 -1.58
CA LYS A 12 -3.89 7.34 -1.43
C LYS A 12 -3.29 7.06 -0.06
N GLY A 13 -2.03 6.81 0.02
CA GLY A 13 -1.37 6.46 1.27
C GLY A 13 -1.40 4.97 1.55
N ILE A 14 -2.51 4.30 1.27
CA ILE A 14 -2.60 2.86 1.45
C ILE A 14 -1.68 2.15 0.46
N LEU A 15 -1.55 2.70 -0.72
CA LEU A 15 -0.73 2.08 -1.76
C LEU A 15 0.72 1.96 -1.30
N GLU A 16 1.27 3.00 -0.70
CA GLU A 16 2.64 2.96 -0.20
C GLU A 16 2.81 1.92 0.89
N PHE A 17 1.83 1.82 1.77
CA PHE A 17 1.84 0.82 2.83
C PHE A 17 1.85 -0.59 2.23
N CYS A 18 1.03 -0.84 1.22
CA CYS A 18 0.98 -2.14 0.55
C CYS A 18 2.30 -2.46 -0.15
N ILE A 19 2.89 -1.48 -0.80
CA ILE A 19 4.17 -1.66 -1.49
C ILE A 19 5.25 -2.06 -0.48
N LEU A 20 5.33 -1.36 0.64
CA LEU A 20 6.32 -1.69 1.67
C LEU A 20 6.09 -3.08 2.23
N HIS A 21 4.83 -3.47 2.38
CA HIS A 21 4.51 -4.81 2.87
C HIS A 21 4.98 -5.89 1.89
N ILE A 22 4.77 -5.67 0.61
CA ILE A 22 5.21 -6.63 -0.40
C ILE A 22 6.74 -6.76 -0.37
N ILE A 23 7.43 -5.63 -0.26
CA ILE A 23 8.89 -5.62 -0.22
C ILE A 23 9.41 -6.29 1.06
N SER A 24 8.64 -6.24 2.14
CA SER A 24 9.08 -6.78 3.42
C SER A 24 9.33 -8.28 3.40
N ARG A 25 8.82 -8.98 2.42
CA ARG A 25 8.99 -10.44 2.34
C ARG A 25 10.35 -10.86 1.79
N GLY A 26 11.11 -9.92 1.22
CA GLY A 26 12.39 -10.21 0.64
C GLY A 26 12.62 -9.40 -0.61
N GLU A 27 13.59 -9.81 -1.39
CA GLU A 27 13.93 -9.09 -2.60
C GLU A 27 12.83 -9.27 -3.64
N VAL A 28 12.42 -8.18 -4.25
CA VAL A 28 11.30 -8.22 -5.18
C VAL A 28 11.50 -7.21 -6.30
N TYR A 29 11.07 -7.57 -7.51
CA TYR A 29 11.09 -6.70 -8.67
C TYR A 29 9.83 -5.85 -8.70
N ALA A 30 9.90 -4.70 -9.39
CA ALA A 30 8.73 -3.86 -9.57
C ALA A 30 7.60 -4.59 -10.29
N SER A 31 7.93 -5.43 -11.27
CA SER A 31 6.89 -6.18 -11.98
C SER A 31 6.13 -7.13 -11.06
N ASP A 32 6.83 -7.71 -10.08
CA ASP A 32 6.18 -8.59 -9.11
C ASP A 32 5.21 -7.80 -8.23
N MET A 33 5.57 -6.57 -7.88
CA MET A 33 4.69 -5.71 -7.10
C MET A 33 3.41 -5.38 -7.86
N LEU A 34 3.56 -5.06 -9.15
CA LEU A 34 2.40 -4.76 -9.98
C LEU A 34 1.47 -5.96 -10.08
N ASP A 35 2.04 -7.14 -10.27
CA ASP A 35 1.26 -8.37 -10.39
C ASP A 35 0.49 -8.63 -9.10
N GLU A 36 1.15 -8.47 -7.97
CA GLU A 36 0.50 -8.76 -6.70
C GLU A 36 -0.58 -7.73 -6.37
N LEU A 37 -0.31 -6.45 -6.63
CA LEU A 37 -1.30 -5.42 -6.39
C LEU A 37 -2.54 -5.63 -7.25
N THR A 38 -2.33 -5.98 -8.52
CA THR A 38 -3.43 -6.27 -9.42
C THR A 38 -4.24 -7.48 -8.92
N SER A 39 -3.55 -8.51 -8.49
CA SER A 39 -4.19 -9.71 -7.96
C SER A 39 -5.02 -9.40 -6.72
N ALA A 40 -4.58 -8.45 -5.91
CA ALA A 40 -5.32 -8.02 -4.72
C ALA A 40 -6.34 -6.94 -5.03
N ARG A 41 -6.54 -6.62 -6.32
CA ARG A 41 -7.50 -5.63 -6.78
C ARG A 41 -7.15 -4.20 -6.38
N ILE A 42 -5.86 -3.94 -6.21
CA ILE A 42 -5.39 -2.57 -5.99
C ILE A 42 -4.71 -2.17 -7.28
N MET A 43 -5.46 -1.51 -8.14
CA MET A 43 -4.98 -1.17 -9.47
C MET A 43 -3.98 -0.05 -9.44
N VAL A 44 -2.84 -0.27 -10.08
CA VAL A 44 -1.80 0.74 -10.18
C VAL A 44 -1.04 0.46 -11.47
N VAL A 45 -0.61 1.51 -12.14
CA VAL A 45 0.15 1.39 -13.36
C VAL A 45 1.61 1.73 -13.09
N GLU A 46 2.48 1.32 -13.99
CA GLU A 46 3.93 1.58 -13.84
C GLU A 46 4.23 3.06 -13.65
N GLY A 47 3.52 3.90 -14.36
CA GLY A 47 3.73 5.34 -14.27
C GLY A 47 3.47 5.89 -12.89
N THR A 48 2.69 5.20 -12.07
CA THR A 48 2.43 5.59 -10.69
C THR A 48 3.39 4.89 -9.74
N LEU A 49 3.71 3.64 -10.01
CA LEU A 49 4.52 2.82 -9.12
C LEU A 49 5.96 3.34 -8.99
N TYR A 50 6.61 3.60 -10.13
CA TYR A 50 8.02 3.99 -10.08
C TYR A 50 8.28 5.29 -9.32
N PRO A 51 7.48 6.34 -9.48
CA PRO A 51 7.67 7.54 -8.64
C PRO A 51 7.48 7.28 -7.16
N LEU A 52 6.56 6.36 -6.80
CA LEU A 52 6.39 6.01 -5.40
C LEU A 52 7.60 5.28 -4.85
N LEU A 53 8.16 4.36 -5.62
CA LEU A 53 9.36 3.64 -5.21
C LEU A 53 10.53 4.61 -5.01
N THR A 54 10.67 5.58 -5.90
CA THR A 54 11.71 6.60 -5.78
C THR A 54 11.51 7.41 -4.50
N ARG A 55 10.27 7.81 -4.21
CA ARG A 55 9.98 8.57 -3.02
C ARG A 55 10.28 7.79 -1.74
N LEU A 56 9.90 6.51 -1.73
CA LEU A 56 10.14 5.66 -0.56
C LEU A 56 11.63 5.45 -0.34
N LYS A 57 12.39 5.31 -1.44
CA LYS A 57 13.82 5.20 -1.33
C LYS A 57 14.43 6.49 -0.77
N ASN A 58 13.98 7.62 -1.27
CA ASN A 58 14.50 8.92 -0.80
C ASN A 58 14.13 9.18 0.65
N SER A 59 13.05 8.59 1.14
CA SER A 59 12.67 8.69 2.55
C SER A 59 13.49 7.76 3.44
N GLY A 60 14.26 6.86 2.84
CA GLY A 60 15.09 5.94 3.61
C GLY A 60 14.40 4.64 4.00
N TRP A 61 13.18 4.40 3.48
CA TRP A 61 12.43 3.20 3.87
C TRP A 61 12.81 1.96 3.07
N LEU A 62 13.32 2.15 1.86
CA LEU A 62 13.76 1.03 1.05
C LEU A 62 15.02 1.38 0.28
N ASP A 63 15.62 0.35 -0.29
CA ASP A 63 16.78 0.48 -1.13
C ASP A 63 16.64 -0.51 -2.27
N TYR A 64 17.56 -0.49 -3.20
CA TYR A 64 17.53 -1.44 -4.30
C TYR A 64 18.94 -1.81 -4.69
N LYS A 65 19.06 -2.93 -5.39
CA LYS A 65 20.32 -3.34 -5.98
C LYS A 65 20.04 -3.86 -7.38
N TRP A 66 21.02 -3.69 -8.23
CA TRP A 66 20.96 -4.19 -9.59
C TRP A 66 21.38 -5.64 -9.59
N VAL A 67 20.64 -6.46 -10.32
CA VAL A 67 20.95 -7.87 -10.47
C VAL A 67 21.07 -8.17 -11.95
N GLU A 68 22.16 -8.79 -12.34
CA GLU A 68 22.38 -9.16 -13.73
C GLU A 68 21.43 -10.26 -14.14
N SER A 69 20.97 -10.18 -15.38
CA SER A 69 20.08 -11.18 -15.93
C SER A 69 20.80 -11.85 -17.10
N SER A 70 20.72 -13.15 -17.19
CA SER A 70 21.39 -13.88 -18.26
C SER A 70 20.69 -13.68 -19.59
N SER A 71 19.46 -13.19 -19.60
CA SER A 71 18.70 -13.08 -20.85
C SER A 71 18.18 -11.68 -21.12
N GLY A 72 18.74 -10.67 -20.50
CA GLY A 72 18.27 -9.32 -20.74
C GLY A 72 19.04 -8.29 -19.92
N PRO A 73 18.55 -7.07 -19.88
CA PRO A 73 19.21 -6.02 -19.09
C PRO A 73 19.13 -6.31 -17.60
N PRO A 74 20.02 -5.72 -16.81
CA PRO A 74 19.96 -5.86 -15.37
C PRO A 74 18.63 -5.34 -14.82
N ARG A 75 18.20 -5.91 -13.72
CA ARG A 75 16.94 -5.55 -13.07
C ARG A 75 17.22 -5.08 -11.66
N LYS A 76 16.32 -4.22 -11.15
CA LYS A 76 16.39 -3.74 -9.78
C LYS A 76 15.59 -4.63 -8.86
N TYR A 77 16.24 -5.08 -7.81
CA TYR A 77 15.54 -5.71 -6.70
C TYR A 77 15.39 -4.68 -5.61
N TYR A 78 14.23 -4.62 -5.01
CA TYR A 78 13.94 -3.70 -3.92
C TYR A 78 13.93 -4.45 -2.59
N VAL A 79 14.45 -3.82 -1.54
CA VAL A 79 14.48 -4.40 -0.20
C VAL A 79 14.17 -3.30 0.81
N LEU A 80 13.64 -3.68 1.96
CA LEU A 80 13.44 -2.71 3.05
C LEU A 80 14.76 -2.45 3.75
N THR A 81 14.95 -1.21 4.15
CA THR A 81 16.03 -0.87 5.07
C THR A 81 15.59 -1.23 6.48
N ASP A 82 16.51 -1.18 7.45
CA ASP A 82 16.15 -1.38 8.84
C ASP A 82 15.14 -0.34 9.30
N GLU A 83 15.36 0.92 8.89
CA GLU A 83 14.41 2.00 9.18
C GLU A 83 13.06 1.72 8.55
N GLY A 84 13.07 1.16 7.33
CA GLY A 84 11.82 0.81 6.66
C GLY A 84 11.04 -0.25 7.39
N LYS A 85 11.73 -1.21 7.99
CA LYS A 85 11.06 -2.26 8.77
C LYS A 85 10.37 -1.66 10.00
N ILE A 86 11.06 -0.75 10.68
CA ILE A 86 10.50 -0.09 11.85
C ILE A 86 9.29 0.75 11.45
N PHE A 87 9.43 1.49 10.35
CA PHE A 87 8.36 2.33 9.84
C PHE A 87 7.14 1.49 9.47
N LEU A 88 7.36 0.37 8.79
CA LEU A 88 6.28 -0.51 8.37
C LEU A 88 5.53 -1.08 9.58
N GLU A 89 6.24 -1.47 10.61
CA GLU A 89 5.63 -1.98 11.82
C GLU A 89 4.68 -0.96 12.45
N ALA A 90 5.14 0.29 12.53
CA ALA A 90 4.31 1.37 13.07
C ALA A 90 3.09 1.62 12.19
N MET A 91 3.27 1.60 10.88
CA MET A 91 2.18 1.82 9.95
C MET A 91 1.18 0.68 9.96
N GLN A 92 1.64 -0.53 10.20
CA GLN A 92 0.73 -1.67 10.30
C GLN A 92 -0.19 -1.52 11.52
N ALA A 93 0.35 -1.11 12.64
CA ALA A 93 -0.47 -0.84 13.82
C ALA A 93 -1.49 0.25 13.54
N THR A 94 -1.06 1.31 12.87
CA THR A 94 -1.96 2.41 12.49
C THR A 94 -3.07 1.91 11.57
N TRP A 95 -2.72 1.05 10.61
CA TRP A 95 -3.71 0.51 9.69
C TRP A 95 -4.80 -0.28 10.41
N PHE A 96 -4.40 -1.16 11.33
CA PHE A 96 -5.38 -1.96 12.06
C PHE A 96 -6.30 -1.09 12.91
N GLU A 97 -5.74 -0.08 13.57
CA GLU A 97 -6.55 0.85 14.36
C GLU A 97 -7.51 1.63 13.48
N LEU A 98 -7.02 2.12 12.36
CA LEU A 98 -7.82 2.92 11.45
C LEU A 98 -8.94 2.09 10.83
N ALA A 99 -8.61 0.89 10.38
CA ALA A 99 -9.60 -0.01 9.78
C ALA A 99 -10.70 -0.32 10.79
N ASP A 100 -10.32 -0.58 12.03
CA ASP A 100 -11.27 -0.88 13.08
C ASP A 100 -12.17 0.31 13.36
N SER A 101 -11.59 1.51 13.43
CA SER A 101 -12.35 2.73 13.66
C SER A 101 -13.37 2.98 12.56
N VAL A 102 -12.93 2.80 11.31
CA VAL A 102 -13.81 3.01 10.15
C VAL A 102 -14.96 2.00 10.19
N GLN A 103 -14.65 0.73 10.46
CA GLN A 103 -15.69 -0.30 10.55
C GLN A 103 -16.70 0.02 11.66
N THR A 104 -16.20 0.53 12.77
CA THR A 104 -17.08 0.91 13.88
C THR A 104 -18.08 1.99 13.45
N ILE A 105 -17.58 2.99 12.73
CA ILE A 105 -18.44 4.09 12.28
C ILE A 105 -19.46 3.59 11.26
N ILE A 106 -19.03 2.74 10.32
CA ILE A 106 -19.93 2.17 9.33
C ILE A 106 -21.02 1.35 10.00
N HIS A 107 -20.63 0.54 10.98
CA HIS A 107 -21.58 -0.33 11.69
C HIS A 107 -22.64 0.53 12.44
N ARG A 108 -22.20 1.59 13.09
CA ARG A 108 -23.13 2.49 13.79
C ARG A 108 -24.10 3.14 12.80
N SER A 109 -23.59 3.54 11.65
CA SER A 109 -24.45 4.14 10.63
C SER A 109 -25.49 3.14 10.11
N GLU A 110 -25.11 1.90 9.95
CA GLU A 110 -26.02 0.84 9.52
C GLU A 110 -27.09 0.58 10.56
N GLU A 111 -26.71 0.58 11.83
CA GLU A 111 -27.68 0.36 12.90
C GLU A 111 -28.72 1.47 12.97
N LEU A 112 -28.27 2.71 12.86
CA LEU A 112 -29.20 3.83 12.89
C LEU A 112 -30.14 3.82 11.69
N SER A 113 -29.59 3.49 10.52
CA SER A 113 -30.38 3.44 9.32
C SER A 113 -31.43 2.34 9.40
N ARG A 114 -31.05 1.19 10.01
CA ARG A 114 -31.95 0.10 10.04
C ARG A 114 -32.97 0.22 11.12
N GLY A 115 -32.64 0.57 12.32
CA GLY A 115 -33.50 0.58 13.38
C GLY A 115 -34.02 1.87 13.68
N GLY A 116 -33.36 2.75 13.49
CA GLY A 116 -33.72 3.95 13.77
C GLY A 116 -33.91 4.29 15.10
N THR A 117 -33.63 3.68 15.94
CA THR A 117 -33.95 3.97 17.16
C THR A 117 -33.16 4.89 17.73
N SER A 118 -33.00 5.41 18.08
CA SER A 118 -32.37 6.18 18.83
C SER A 118 -31.31 6.55 18.96
N LYS A 119 -31.01 7.33 19.01
CA LYS A 119 -29.94 7.73 19.12
C LYS A 119 -29.71 8.16 20.32
N SER A 120 -29.78 8.34 20.90
CA SER A 120 -29.49 8.76 22.08
C SER A 120 -28.45 9.29 22.31
#